data_d384faefc5adea1adb4b8c5782824b00
#
_entry.id   d384faefc5adea1adb4b8c5782824b00
#
_cell.length_a   1.000
_cell.length_b   1.000
_cell.length_c   1.000
_cell.angle_alpha   90.00
_cell.angle_beta   90.00
_cell.angle_gamma   90.00
#
_symmetry.space_group_name_H-M   'P 1'
#
loop_
_entity.id
_entity.type
_entity.pdbx_description
1 polymer ?
#
loop_
_entity_poly.entity_id
_entity_poly.type
_entity_poly.pdbx_seq_one_letter_code
_entity_poly.pdbx_strand_id
1 'polypeptide(L)'
;MRVGTLDHLVLTAADVAATVRFYEEVLGMQPVRFDAADGTSHWALMFGVQKINLHQAGAEFAPHVDSPKAGSADLCFLSDQAVSAWVQ
;
A
#
# COMPACT_ATOMS: atom_id res chain seq x y z
N MET A 1 5.45 27.07 7.23
CA MET A 1 4.75 25.80 7.55
C MET A 1 5.63 24.62 7.23
N ARG A 2 5.49 23.54 8.00
CA ARG A 2 6.24 22.31 7.79
C ARG A 2 5.28 21.14 7.74
N VAL A 3 5.58 20.19 6.85
CA VAL A 3 4.93 18.88 6.88
C VAL A 3 5.61 18.05 7.94
N GLY A 4 4.85 17.49 8.87
CA GLY A 4 5.39 16.69 9.97
C GLY A 4 5.62 15.23 9.59
N THR A 5 4.67 14.64 8.88
CA THR A 5 4.74 13.21 8.55
C THR A 5 3.79 12.90 7.39
N LEU A 6 3.93 11.71 6.84
CA LEU A 6 3.03 11.16 5.84
C LEU A 6 2.04 10.25 6.56
N ASP A 7 0.74 10.49 6.37
CA ASP A 7 -0.28 9.60 6.95
C ASP A 7 -0.33 8.27 6.18
N HIS A 8 -0.48 8.35 4.88
CA HIS A 8 -0.52 7.14 4.05
C HIS A 8 -0.24 7.47 2.59
N LEU A 9 0.06 6.43 1.82
CA LEU A 9 0.07 6.44 0.36
C LEU A 9 -1.10 5.58 -0.12
N VAL A 10 -1.48 5.77 -1.38
CA VAL A 10 -2.47 4.93 -2.04
C VAL A 10 -1.81 4.24 -3.23
N LEU A 11 -1.95 2.93 -3.30
CA LEU A 11 -1.44 2.11 -4.40
C LEU A 11 -2.62 1.42 -5.07
N THR A 12 -2.77 1.61 -6.37
CA THR A 12 -3.79 0.92 -7.15
C THR A 12 -3.22 -0.41 -7.64
N ALA A 13 -3.91 -1.49 -7.34
CA ALA A 13 -3.47 -2.84 -7.67
C ALA A 13 -4.44 -3.52 -8.64
N ALA A 14 -3.88 -4.28 -9.59
CA ALA A 14 -4.69 -5.10 -10.49
C ALA A 14 -5.34 -6.27 -9.75
N ASP A 15 -4.63 -6.82 -8.76
CA ASP A 15 -5.10 -7.93 -7.91
C ASP A 15 -4.67 -7.64 -6.48
N VAL A 16 -5.61 -7.14 -5.67
CA VAL A 16 -5.32 -6.75 -4.28
C VAL A 16 -4.85 -7.94 -3.47
N ALA A 17 -5.47 -9.11 -3.63
CA ALA A 17 -5.09 -10.29 -2.86
C ALA A 17 -3.65 -10.72 -3.13
N ALA A 18 -3.23 -10.72 -4.39
CA ALA A 18 -1.85 -11.04 -4.76
C ALA A 18 -0.88 -9.98 -4.23
N THR A 19 -1.25 -8.71 -4.30
CA THR A 19 -0.44 -7.60 -3.79
C THR A 19 -0.25 -7.72 -2.28
N VAL A 20 -1.31 -8.00 -1.53
CA VAL A 20 -1.25 -8.21 -0.08
C VAL A 20 -0.26 -9.33 0.25
N ARG A 21 -0.37 -10.46 -0.45
CA ARG A 21 0.54 -11.60 -0.20
C ARG A 21 2.00 -11.23 -0.46
N PHE A 22 2.26 -10.51 -1.56
CA PHE A 22 3.63 -10.11 -1.89
C PHE A 22 4.23 -9.23 -0.80
N TYR A 23 3.53 -8.17 -0.42
CA TYR A 23 4.05 -7.23 0.58
C TYR A 23 4.17 -7.86 1.96
N GLU A 24 3.28 -8.78 2.32
CA GLU A 24 3.38 -9.50 3.59
C GLU A 24 4.52 -10.50 3.58
N GLU A 25 4.57 -11.39 2.59
CA GLU A 25 5.50 -12.53 2.58
C GLU A 25 6.91 -12.12 2.20
N VAL A 26 7.07 -11.17 1.28
CA VAL A 26 8.39 -10.76 0.79
C VAL A 26 8.92 -9.58 1.58
N LEU A 27 8.11 -8.57 1.85
CA LEU A 27 8.56 -7.33 2.47
C LEU A 27 8.22 -7.22 3.96
N GLY A 28 7.51 -8.20 4.52
CA GLY A 28 7.23 -8.25 5.95
C GLY A 28 6.27 -7.19 6.46
N MET A 29 5.45 -6.62 5.60
CA MET A 29 4.44 -5.66 6.00
C MET A 29 3.23 -6.36 6.61
N GLN A 30 2.49 -5.67 7.47
CA GLN A 30 1.32 -6.24 8.13
C GLN A 30 0.05 -5.79 7.38
N PRO A 31 -0.72 -6.73 6.79
CA PRO A 31 -1.99 -6.37 6.18
C PRO A 31 -3.05 -6.14 7.24
N VAL A 32 -3.85 -5.09 7.07
CA VAL A 32 -4.99 -4.79 7.92
C VAL A 32 -6.19 -4.43 7.07
N ARG A 33 -7.39 -4.77 7.54
CA ARG A 33 -8.63 -4.36 6.89
C ARG A 33 -9.16 -3.10 7.56
N PHE A 34 -9.77 -2.24 6.77
CA PHE A 34 -10.42 -1.04 7.28
C PHE A 34 -11.69 -0.77 6.50
N ASP A 35 -12.61 -0.01 7.10
CA ASP A 35 -13.85 0.40 6.47
C ASP A 35 -13.70 1.79 5.87
N ALA A 36 -14.05 1.94 4.59
CA ALA A 36 -14.07 3.24 3.94
C ALA A 36 -15.35 3.99 4.29
N ALA A 37 -15.39 5.28 3.95
CA ALA A 37 -16.53 6.13 4.23
C ALA A 37 -17.82 5.66 3.55
N ASP A 38 -17.71 4.92 2.45
CA ASP A 38 -18.85 4.38 1.74
C ASP A 38 -19.37 3.05 2.32
N GLY A 39 -18.79 2.58 3.42
CA GLY A 39 -19.18 1.34 4.09
C GLY A 39 -18.53 0.08 3.56
N THR A 40 -17.68 0.17 2.54
CA THR A 40 -16.97 -0.99 2.01
C THR A 40 -15.68 -1.24 2.79
N SER A 41 -15.21 -2.50 2.80
CA SER A 41 -13.97 -2.88 3.46
C SER A 41 -12.82 -2.95 2.46
N HIS A 42 -11.66 -2.47 2.88
CA HIS A 42 -10.46 -2.41 2.03
C HIS A 42 -9.24 -2.87 2.82
N TRP A 43 -8.14 -3.10 2.09
CA TRP A 43 -6.87 -3.50 2.68
C TRP A 43 -5.91 -2.34 2.77
N ALA A 44 -5.11 -2.31 3.84
CA ALA A 44 -3.95 -1.45 3.97
C ALA A 44 -2.75 -2.31 4.39
N LEU A 45 -1.56 -1.82 4.09
CA LEU A 45 -0.31 -2.46 4.45
C LEU A 45 0.42 -1.56 5.43
N MET A 46 0.71 -2.07 6.62
CA MET A 46 1.38 -1.32 7.69
C MET A 46 2.84 -1.70 7.76
N PHE A 47 3.70 -0.72 7.94
CA PHE A 47 5.12 -0.92 8.18
C PHE A 47 5.66 0.26 8.99
N GLY A 48 6.29 -0.02 10.14
CA GLY A 48 6.69 1.04 11.06
C GLY A 48 5.50 1.89 11.45
N VAL A 49 5.60 3.20 11.24
CA VAL A 49 4.51 4.15 11.49
C VAL A 49 3.83 4.58 10.20
N GLN A 50 4.10 3.87 9.10
CA GLN A 50 3.59 4.20 7.76
C GLN A 50 2.52 3.22 7.32
N LYS A 51 1.78 3.65 6.29
CA LYS A 51 0.66 2.86 5.78
C LYS A 51 0.50 3.07 4.28
N ILE A 52 0.21 2.00 3.56
CA ILE A 52 -0.19 2.06 2.15
C ILE A 52 -1.63 1.53 2.06
N ASN A 53 -2.56 2.38 1.64
CA ASN A 53 -3.92 1.96 1.34
C ASN A 53 -3.97 1.36 -0.06
N LEU A 54 -4.65 0.24 -0.22
CA LEU A 54 -4.76 -0.44 -1.51
C LEU A 54 -6.12 -0.16 -2.15
N HIS A 55 -6.08 0.25 -3.43
CA HIS A 55 -7.26 0.39 -4.26
C HIS A 55 -7.23 -0.69 -5.34
N GLN A 56 -8.36 -1.36 -5.55
CA GLN A 56 -8.51 -2.29 -6.66
C GLN A 56 -8.67 -1.49 -7.94
N ALA A 57 -7.91 -1.81 -8.99
CA ALA A 57 -8.04 -1.14 -10.28
C ALA A 57 -9.47 -1.31 -10.81
N GLY A 58 -10.10 -0.21 -11.20
CA GLY A 58 -11.49 -0.18 -11.66
C GLY A 58 -12.52 -0.09 -10.55
N ALA A 59 -12.11 -0.11 -9.28
CA ALA A 59 -13.01 -0.04 -8.13
C ALA A 59 -12.44 0.89 -7.06
N GLU A 60 -11.83 2.00 -7.47
CA GLU A 60 -11.21 2.97 -6.57
C GLU A 60 -12.28 3.69 -5.76
N PHE A 61 -11.91 4.14 -4.58
CA PHE A 61 -12.79 4.93 -3.71
C PHE A 61 -12.13 6.26 -3.36
N ALA A 62 -12.95 7.25 -3.01
CA ALA A 62 -12.46 8.60 -2.71
C ALA A 62 -11.81 8.65 -1.32
N PRO A 63 -10.71 9.43 -1.13
CA PRO A 63 -10.01 10.15 -2.19
C PRO A 63 -9.07 9.24 -2.98
N HIS A 64 -8.93 9.50 -4.27
CA HIS A 64 -7.98 8.76 -5.12
C HIS A 64 -7.36 9.72 -6.14
N VAL A 65 -6.33 9.24 -6.84
CA VAL A 65 -5.69 10.05 -7.89
C VAL A 65 -6.62 10.20 -9.10
N ASP A 66 -6.40 11.25 -9.90
CA ASP A 66 -7.27 11.55 -11.06
C ASP A 66 -7.28 10.46 -12.11
N SER A 67 -6.14 9.79 -12.31
CA SER A 67 -6.01 8.74 -13.32
C SER A 67 -5.36 7.50 -12.68
N PRO A 68 -6.08 6.78 -11.80
CA PRO A 68 -5.52 5.63 -11.11
C PRO A 68 -5.30 4.48 -12.09
N LYS A 69 -4.09 3.91 -12.05
CA LYS A 69 -3.71 2.74 -12.85
C LYS A 69 -3.01 1.74 -11.96
N ALA A 70 -3.15 0.45 -12.27
CA ALA A 70 -2.46 -0.60 -11.56
C ALA A 70 -0.95 -0.34 -11.58
N GLY A 71 -0.31 -0.42 -10.39
CA GLY A 71 1.12 -0.20 -10.26
C GLY A 71 1.56 1.25 -10.45
N SER A 72 0.67 2.22 -10.36
CA SER A 72 0.96 3.63 -10.64
C SER A 72 1.66 4.33 -9.46
N ALA A 73 2.63 3.67 -8.84
CA ALA A 73 3.43 4.24 -7.76
C ALA A 73 4.88 3.82 -7.93
N ASP A 74 5.77 4.72 -7.52
CA ASP A 74 7.21 4.44 -7.48
C ASP A 74 7.65 4.62 -6.02
N LEU A 75 7.99 3.52 -5.36
CA LEU A 75 8.24 3.50 -3.93
C LEU A 75 9.67 3.05 -3.65
N CYS A 76 10.29 3.71 -2.67
CA CYS A 76 11.60 3.36 -2.16
C CYS A 76 11.49 3.06 -0.67
N PHE A 77 11.92 1.88 -0.26
CA PHE A 77 11.90 1.47 1.14
C PHE A 77 13.31 1.40 1.70
N LEU A 78 13.42 1.70 2.99
CA LEU A 78 14.65 1.52 3.74
C LEU A 78 14.52 0.26 4.59
N SER A 79 15.59 -0.52 4.62
CA SER A 79 15.65 -1.74 5.42
C SER A 79 17.04 -1.85 6.05
N ASP A 80 17.10 -2.44 7.24
CA ASP A 80 18.36 -2.75 7.90
C ASP A 80 18.94 -4.10 7.45
N GLN A 81 18.23 -4.81 6.56
CA GLN A 81 18.68 -6.09 6.02
C GLN A 81 19.51 -5.87 4.75
N ALA A 82 20.48 -6.75 4.54
CA ALA A 82 21.31 -6.69 3.34
C ALA A 82 20.46 -6.97 2.09
N VAL A 83 20.85 -6.37 0.96
CA VAL A 83 20.13 -6.55 -0.32
C VAL A 83 20.04 -8.03 -0.66
N SER A 84 21.08 -8.81 -0.37
CA SER A 84 21.08 -10.26 -0.67
C SER A 84 19.95 -11.01 0.04
N ALA A 85 19.42 -10.49 1.14
CA ALA A 85 18.29 -11.11 1.84
C ALA A 85 16.97 -10.96 1.07
N TRP A 86 16.90 -10.01 0.14
CA TRP A 86 15.69 -9.71 -0.64
C TRP A 86 15.70 -10.34 -2.04
N VAL A 87 16.85 -10.82 -2.48
CA VAL A 87 17.02 -11.45 -3.79
C VAL A 87 16.79 -12.96 -3.66
N GLN A 88 15.91 -13.48 -4.48
CA GLN A 88 15.58 -14.90 -4.48
C GLN A 88 15.82 -15.53 -5.82
#